data_b137b7037f6c7631b4c2d250816416ac
#
_entry.id   b137b7037f6c7631b4c2d250816416ac
#
_cell.length_a   1.000
_cell.length_b   1.000
_cell.length_c   1.000
_cell.angle_alpha   90.00
_cell.angle_beta   90.00
_cell.angle_gamma   90.00
#
_symmetry.space_group_name_H-M   'P 1'
#
loop_
_entity.id
_entity.type
_entity.pdbx_description
1 polymer ?
#
loop_
_entity_poly.entity_id
_entity_poly.type
_entity_poly.pdbx_seq_one_letter_code
_entity_poly.pdbx_strand_id
1 'polypeptide(L)'
;MRKLAVSVMIAATSRIVSADANDGSQSIDPERVRSGRAVYEQHCASCHGAMAEGAPNRQVRDANGELPAPPHNAEGHTWRHSDAELYEMVSKGWRDPFNKTTRLTMPAFDGTLSQDQIRAVITYLKTLWTPEQGEFQSEESEGHPFPSAGK
;
A
#
# COMPACT_ATOMS: atom_id res chain seq x y z
N MET A 1 -10.44 82.19 9.88
CA MET A 1 -10.92 81.05 9.12
C MET A 1 -9.94 79.87 9.32
N ARG A 2 -10.25 78.95 10.23
CA ARG A 2 -9.40 77.82 10.55
C ARG A 2 -9.84 76.61 9.69
N LYS A 3 -8.98 76.09 8.84
CA LYS A 3 -9.21 74.92 8.06
C LYS A 3 -8.88 73.66 8.90
N LEU A 4 -9.84 72.88 9.23
CA LEU A 4 -9.66 71.54 9.85
C LEU A 4 -9.28 70.55 8.76
N ALA A 5 -8.09 69.97 8.92
CA ALA A 5 -7.66 68.83 8.12
C ALA A 5 -8.14 67.54 8.80
N VAL A 6 -8.96 66.78 8.09
CA VAL A 6 -9.40 65.44 8.52
C VAL A 6 -8.42 64.45 7.97
N SER A 7 -7.62 63.82 8.86
CA SER A 7 -6.74 62.69 8.52
C SER A 7 -7.57 61.41 8.52
N VAL A 8 -7.73 60.82 7.35
CA VAL A 8 -8.30 59.49 7.22
C VAL A 8 -7.21 58.45 7.40
N MET A 9 -7.22 57.73 8.51
CA MET A 9 -6.37 56.56 8.71
C MET A 9 -6.98 55.36 7.99
N ILE A 10 -6.35 54.88 6.94
CA ILE A 10 -6.68 53.62 6.27
C ILE A 10 -5.96 52.49 7.02
N ALA A 11 -6.72 51.73 7.80
CA ALA A 11 -6.22 50.50 8.42
C ALA A 11 -6.11 49.41 7.36
N ALA A 12 -4.89 49.04 6.99
CA ALA A 12 -4.61 47.91 6.13
C ALA A 12 -4.74 46.61 6.96
N THR A 13 -5.85 45.92 6.80
CA THR A 13 -6.02 44.57 7.34
C THR A 13 -5.29 43.56 6.45
N SER A 14 -4.07 43.18 6.87
CA SER A 14 -3.37 42.04 6.27
C SER A 14 -4.16 40.75 6.56
N ARG A 15 -4.82 40.19 5.56
CA ARG A 15 -5.33 38.83 5.62
C ARG A 15 -4.15 37.87 5.42
N ILE A 16 -3.77 37.17 6.49
CA ILE A 16 -2.90 36.02 6.40
C ILE A 16 -3.72 34.91 5.73
N VAL A 17 -3.48 34.70 4.45
CA VAL A 17 -3.98 33.51 3.75
C VAL A 17 -3.08 32.37 4.20
N SER A 18 -3.55 31.56 5.15
CA SER A 18 -2.97 30.26 5.42
C SER A 18 -3.20 29.42 4.16
N ALA A 19 -2.16 29.20 3.39
CA ALA A 19 -2.15 28.19 2.35
C ALA A 19 -2.11 26.83 3.08
N ASP A 20 -3.27 26.22 3.29
CA ASP A 20 -3.35 24.78 3.52
C ASP A 20 -2.85 24.13 2.23
N ALA A 21 -1.56 23.83 2.18
CA ALA A 21 -1.00 22.92 1.21
C ALA A 21 -1.60 21.52 1.54
N ASN A 22 -2.78 21.26 1.00
CA ASN A 22 -3.25 19.90 0.83
C ASN A 22 -2.34 19.28 -0.24
N ASP A 23 -1.16 18.83 0.20
CA ASP A 23 -0.31 17.92 -0.55
C ASP A 23 -1.14 16.65 -0.73
N GLY A 24 -1.55 16.36 -1.97
CA GLY A 24 -2.34 15.20 -2.36
C GLY A 24 -1.65 13.86 -2.17
N SER A 25 -0.54 13.82 -1.47
CA SER A 25 0.07 12.63 -0.90
C SER A 25 -0.86 12.16 0.23
N GLN A 26 -1.67 11.14 -0.03
CA GLN A 26 -2.36 10.42 1.03
C GLN A 26 -1.28 9.87 1.97
N SER A 27 -1.04 10.58 3.07
CA SER A 27 -0.09 10.12 4.09
C SER A 27 -0.55 8.74 4.58
N ILE A 28 0.27 7.73 4.34
CA ILE A 28 0.01 6.37 4.79
C ILE A 28 -0.11 6.42 6.33
N ASP A 29 -1.25 5.97 6.86
CA ASP A 29 -1.53 5.97 8.30
C ASP A 29 -0.49 5.11 9.07
N PRO A 30 0.31 5.71 9.96
CA PRO A 30 1.36 4.98 10.69
C PRO A 30 0.82 3.84 11.57
N GLU A 31 -0.41 3.96 12.10
CA GLU A 31 -1.04 2.91 12.89
C GLU A 31 -1.36 1.69 12.03
N ARG A 32 -1.90 1.94 10.84
CA ARG A 32 -2.17 0.88 9.87
C ARG A 32 -0.89 0.18 9.41
N VAL A 33 0.20 0.93 9.21
CA VAL A 33 1.52 0.36 8.89
C VAL A 33 2.03 -0.55 10.00
N ARG A 34 1.93 -0.12 11.27
CA ARG A 34 2.35 -0.96 12.41
C ARG A 34 1.53 -2.25 12.49
N SER A 35 0.21 -2.14 12.37
CA SER A 35 -0.68 -3.30 12.34
C SER A 35 -0.34 -4.23 11.17
N GLY A 36 -0.14 -3.68 9.98
CA GLY A 36 0.22 -4.44 8.78
C GLY A 36 1.55 -5.16 8.91
N ARG A 37 2.55 -4.51 9.52
CA ARG A 37 3.84 -5.13 9.82
C ARG A 37 3.69 -6.33 10.75
N ALA A 38 2.90 -6.22 11.81
CA ALA A 38 2.66 -7.34 12.72
C ALA A 38 1.99 -8.52 12.01
N VAL A 39 1.00 -8.25 11.14
CA VAL A 39 0.37 -9.29 10.30
C VAL A 39 1.40 -9.93 9.36
N TYR A 40 2.26 -9.12 8.72
CA TYR A 40 3.31 -9.62 7.83
C TYR A 40 4.28 -10.55 8.55
N GLU A 41 4.81 -10.13 9.69
CA GLU A 41 5.75 -10.92 10.51
C GLU A 41 5.14 -12.27 10.94
N GLN A 42 3.86 -12.29 11.25
CA GLN A 42 3.17 -13.49 11.73
C GLN A 42 2.77 -14.45 10.60
N HIS A 43 2.36 -13.95 9.44
CA HIS A 43 1.67 -14.76 8.42
C HIS A 43 2.40 -14.84 7.07
N CYS A 44 3.30 -13.91 6.77
CA CYS A 44 3.89 -13.77 5.44
C CYS A 44 5.40 -14.01 5.42
N ALA A 45 6.12 -13.55 6.47
CA ALA A 45 7.57 -13.51 6.51
C ALA A 45 8.23 -14.89 6.39
N SER A 46 7.57 -15.96 6.86
CA SER A 46 8.10 -17.34 6.76
C SER A 46 8.31 -17.80 5.33
N CYS A 47 7.54 -17.29 4.37
CA CYS A 47 7.66 -17.60 2.95
C CYS A 47 8.33 -16.47 2.16
N HIS A 48 7.97 -15.21 2.45
CA HIS A 48 8.38 -14.05 1.67
C HIS A 48 9.63 -13.33 2.21
N GLY A 49 10.25 -13.86 3.29
CA GLY A 49 11.41 -13.26 3.92
C GLY A 49 11.06 -12.14 4.92
N ALA A 50 11.93 -11.93 5.91
CA ALA A 50 11.69 -10.96 6.99
C ALA A 50 11.67 -9.50 6.49
N MET A 51 12.38 -9.20 5.41
CA MET A 51 12.45 -7.90 4.74
C MET A 51 11.66 -7.88 3.43
N ALA A 52 10.76 -8.84 3.24
CA ALA A 52 9.99 -9.03 2.01
C ALA A 52 10.87 -9.26 0.76
N GLU A 53 12.05 -9.82 0.94
CA GLU A 53 13.03 -10.11 -0.11
C GLU A 53 12.70 -11.35 -0.94
N GLY A 54 11.68 -12.10 -0.54
CA GLY A 54 11.30 -13.36 -1.17
C GLY A 54 12.10 -14.56 -0.66
N ALA A 55 11.73 -15.74 -1.12
CA ALA A 55 12.42 -16.98 -0.78
C ALA A 55 13.81 -17.07 -1.42
N PRO A 56 14.78 -17.75 -0.80
CA PRO A 56 16.03 -18.12 -1.45
C PRO A 56 15.74 -18.90 -2.76
N ASN A 57 16.58 -18.68 -3.79
CA ASN A 57 16.44 -19.35 -5.09
C ASN A 57 15.07 -19.16 -5.77
N ARG A 58 14.40 -18.04 -5.55
CA ARG A 58 13.06 -17.72 -6.07
C ARG A 58 12.88 -17.83 -7.59
N GLN A 59 13.97 -17.96 -8.33
CA GLN A 59 13.97 -18.16 -9.78
C GLN A 59 14.05 -19.63 -10.21
N VAL A 60 14.24 -20.55 -9.25
CA VAL A 60 14.39 -21.98 -9.52
C VAL A 60 13.08 -22.70 -9.14
N ARG A 61 12.44 -23.30 -10.13
CA ARG A 61 11.24 -24.09 -9.90
C ARG A 61 11.55 -25.39 -9.13
N ASP A 62 10.64 -25.73 -8.24
CA ASP A 62 10.71 -27.01 -7.52
C ASP A 62 10.32 -28.19 -8.41
N ALA A 63 10.27 -29.41 -7.84
CA ALA A 63 9.89 -30.63 -8.55
C ALA A 63 8.47 -30.61 -9.12
N ASN A 64 7.56 -29.80 -8.54
CA ASN A 64 6.19 -29.58 -9.00
C ASN A 64 6.10 -28.51 -10.10
N GLY A 65 7.21 -27.88 -10.44
CA GLY A 65 7.28 -26.76 -11.36
C GLY A 65 6.84 -25.42 -10.75
N GLU A 66 6.77 -25.33 -9.42
CA GLU A 66 6.34 -24.14 -8.69
C GLU A 66 7.52 -23.25 -8.35
N LEU A 67 7.36 -21.94 -8.53
CA LEU A 67 8.33 -20.97 -8.07
C LEU A 67 8.16 -20.73 -6.56
N PRO A 68 9.28 -20.59 -5.81
CA PRO A 68 9.22 -20.13 -4.44
C PRO A 68 8.64 -18.71 -4.33
N ALA A 69 8.25 -18.33 -3.11
CA ALA A 69 7.60 -17.04 -2.85
C ALA A 69 8.41 -15.85 -3.38
N PRO A 70 7.77 -14.93 -4.14
CA PRO A 70 8.45 -13.78 -4.74
C PRO A 70 8.74 -12.69 -3.68
N PRO A 71 9.63 -11.72 -3.99
CA PRO A 71 9.82 -10.54 -3.17
C PRO A 71 8.62 -9.59 -3.29
N HIS A 72 8.34 -8.87 -2.19
CA HIS A 72 7.31 -7.85 -2.12
C HIS A 72 7.89 -6.45 -1.82
N ASN A 73 9.20 -6.34 -1.63
CA ASN A 73 9.92 -5.08 -1.56
C ASN A 73 10.17 -4.47 -2.95
N ALA A 74 10.99 -3.44 -3.03
CA ALA A 74 11.29 -2.75 -4.29
C ALA A 74 11.92 -3.65 -5.39
N GLU A 75 12.52 -4.79 -5.02
CA GLU A 75 13.09 -5.75 -5.97
C GLU A 75 12.03 -6.62 -6.67
N GLY A 76 10.81 -6.66 -6.13
CA GLY A 76 9.69 -7.43 -6.67
C GLY A 76 8.89 -6.64 -7.72
N HIS A 77 7.70 -7.17 -8.02
CA HIS A 77 6.77 -6.52 -8.95
C HIS A 77 5.39 -6.26 -8.34
N THR A 78 5.24 -6.45 -7.02
CA THR A 78 3.99 -6.29 -6.28
C THR A 78 3.36 -4.91 -6.47
N TRP A 79 4.19 -3.88 -6.60
CA TRP A 79 3.79 -2.51 -6.87
C TRP A 79 3.13 -2.27 -8.24
N ARG A 80 3.10 -3.28 -9.13
CA ARG A 80 2.43 -3.22 -10.43
C ARG A 80 0.95 -3.61 -10.38
N HIS A 81 0.49 -4.08 -9.22
CA HIS A 81 -0.87 -4.52 -9.03
C HIS A 81 -1.68 -3.47 -8.26
N SER A 82 -2.94 -3.29 -8.63
CA SER A 82 -3.88 -2.44 -7.93
C SER A 82 -4.21 -2.95 -6.52
N ASP A 83 -4.79 -2.09 -5.69
CA ASP A 83 -5.24 -2.45 -4.35
C ASP A 83 -6.26 -3.59 -4.36
N ALA A 84 -7.17 -3.59 -5.33
CA ALA A 84 -8.17 -4.66 -5.47
C ALA A 84 -7.52 -6.00 -5.81
N GLU A 85 -6.56 -6.03 -6.75
CA GLU A 85 -5.84 -7.25 -7.13
C GLU A 85 -5.01 -7.80 -5.98
N LEU A 86 -4.26 -6.95 -5.28
CA LEU A 86 -3.47 -7.36 -4.12
C LEU A 86 -4.37 -7.91 -3.01
N TYR A 87 -5.51 -7.27 -2.78
CA TYR A 87 -6.47 -7.74 -1.80
C TYR A 87 -7.03 -9.12 -2.20
N GLU A 88 -7.37 -9.32 -3.45
CA GLU A 88 -7.87 -10.61 -3.94
C GLU A 88 -6.82 -11.71 -3.83
N MET A 89 -5.56 -11.44 -4.20
CA MET A 89 -4.44 -12.39 -4.07
C MET A 89 -4.22 -12.83 -2.63
N VAL A 90 -4.25 -11.91 -1.67
CA VAL A 90 -4.10 -12.26 -0.25
C VAL A 90 -5.34 -12.97 0.27
N SER A 91 -6.53 -12.49 -0.04
CA SER A 91 -7.79 -13.05 0.44
C SER A 91 -8.01 -14.47 -0.06
N LYS A 92 -7.94 -14.65 -1.39
CA LYS A 92 -8.27 -15.93 -2.06
C LYS A 92 -7.08 -16.86 -2.29
N GLY A 93 -5.86 -16.38 -2.01
CA GLY A 93 -4.65 -17.08 -2.35
C GLY A 93 -4.27 -16.92 -3.82
N TRP A 94 -3.10 -17.40 -4.16
CA TRP A 94 -2.57 -17.30 -5.52
C TRP A 94 -2.11 -18.65 -6.05
N ARG A 95 -2.42 -18.92 -7.31
CA ARG A 95 -1.90 -20.04 -8.07
C ARG A 95 -1.05 -19.48 -9.23
N ASP A 96 0.24 -19.80 -9.26
CA ASP A 96 1.06 -19.52 -10.43
C ASP A 96 0.44 -20.17 -11.68
N PRO A 97 0.07 -19.42 -12.72
CA PRO A 97 -0.56 -19.96 -13.93
C PRO A 97 0.32 -20.97 -14.67
N PHE A 98 1.64 -20.95 -14.44
CA PHE A 98 2.60 -21.87 -15.04
C PHE A 98 2.85 -23.12 -14.20
N ASN A 99 2.18 -23.28 -13.06
CA ASN A 99 2.25 -24.47 -12.23
C ASN A 99 1.70 -25.71 -12.94
N LYS A 100 2.37 -26.85 -12.73
CA LYS A 100 1.89 -28.16 -13.17
C LYS A 100 0.74 -28.70 -12.31
N THR A 101 0.57 -28.17 -11.10
CA THR A 101 -0.48 -28.59 -10.16
C THR A 101 -1.62 -27.57 -10.14
N THR A 102 -2.78 -27.98 -9.58
CA THR A 102 -3.94 -27.09 -9.39
C THR A 102 -3.98 -26.44 -8.01
N ARG A 103 -3.00 -26.74 -7.14
CA ARG A 103 -2.96 -26.19 -5.78
C ARG A 103 -2.58 -24.70 -5.78
N LEU A 104 -3.01 -23.99 -4.75
CA LEU A 104 -2.54 -22.64 -4.48
C LEU A 104 -1.06 -22.68 -4.06
N THR A 105 -0.20 -21.85 -4.68
CA THR A 105 1.18 -21.65 -4.26
C THR A 105 1.27 -20.70 -3.07
N MET A 106 0.37 -19.73 -3.00
CA MET A 106 0.11 -18.91 -1.82
C MET A 106 -1.25 -19.27 -1.26
N PRO A 107 -1.37 -19.61 0.04
CA PRO A 107 -2.66 -19.97 0.63
C PRO A 107 -3.62 -18.78 0.66
N ALA A 108 -4.93 -19.08 0.75
CA ALA A 108 -5.96 -18.08 0.99
C ALA A 108 -5.98 -17.67 2.48
N PHE A 109 -6.16 -16.37 2.75
CA PHE A 109 -6.17 -15.83 4.10
C PHE A 109 -7.52 -15.29 4.56
N ASP A 110 -8.57 -15.32 3.74
CA ASP A 110 -9.92 -14.82 4.10
C ASP A 110 -10.56 -15.54 5.30
N GLY A 111 -10.15 -16.80 5.56
CA GLY A 111 -10.54 -17.56 6.75
C GLY A 111 -9.66 -17.31 7.99
N THR A 112 -8.54 -16.59 7.84
CA THR A 112 -7.53 -16.40 8.91
C THR A 112 -7.37 -14.93 9.28
N LEU A 113 -7.42 -14.03 8.31
CA LEU A 113 -7.25 -12.59 8.48
C LEU A 113 -8.58 -11.88 8.24
N SER A 114 -8.85 -10.87 9.06
CA SER A 114 -9.96 -9.95 8.79
C SER A 114 -9.66 -9.09 7.55
N GLN A 115 -10.69 -8.51 6.95
CA GLN A 115 -10.55 -7.59 5.83
C GLN A 115 -9.61 -6.41 6.15
N ASP A 116 -9.66 -5.89 7.38
CA ASP A 116 -8.80 -4.79 7.80
C ASP A 116 -7.34 -5.23 7.98
N GLN A 117 -7.10 -6.47 8.43
CA GLN A 117 -5.75 -7.03 8.50
C GLN A 117 -5.15 -7.24 7.12
N ILE A 118 -5.96 -7.69 6.13
CA ILE A 118 -5.52 -7.81 4.73
C ILE A 118 -5.15 -6.45 4.15
N ARG A 119 -5.99 -5.42 4.36
CA ARG A 119 -5.66 -4.04 3.93
C ARG A 119 -4.42 -3.50 4.64
N ALA A 120 -4.28 -3.78 5.94
CA ALA A 120 -3.14 -3.31 6.72
C ALA A 120 -1.82 -3.92 6.23
N VAL A 121 -1.78 -5.22 5.96
CA VAL A 121 -0.54 -5.85 5.45
C VAL A 121 -0.16 -5.32 4.08
N ILE A 122 -1.11 -5.08 3.18
CA ILE A 122 -0.84 -4.45 1.88
C ILE A 122 -0.33 -3.01 2.08
N THR A 123 -0.93 -2.24 3.00
CA THR A 123 -0.45 -0.90 3.35
C THR A 123 0.99 -0.92 3.87
N TYR A 124 1.36 -1.92 4.67
CA TYR A 124 2.75 -2.10 5.10
C TYR A 124 3.68 -2.37 3.91
N LEU A 125 3.30 -3.26 2.97
CA LEU A 125 4.12 -3.54 1.79
C LEU A 125 4.39 -2.29 0.95
N LYS A 126 3.44 -1.37 0.84
CA LYS A 126 3.61 -0.08 0.15
C LYS A 126 4.75 0.76 0.72
N THR A 127 5.07 0.60 2.00
CA THR A 127 6.20 1.32 2.63
C THR A 127 7.58 0.77 2.25
N LEU A 128 7.63 -0.38 1.57
CA LEU A 128 8.86 -1.04 1.15
C LEU A 128 9.26 -0.73 -0.30
N TRP A 129 8.47 0.08 -0.99
CA TRP A 129 8.67 0.46 -2.39
C TRP A 129 9.38 1.80 -2.53
N THR A 130 9.95 2.06 -3.70
CA THR A 130 10.47 3.39 -3.99
C THR A 130 9.32 4.39 -4.17
N PRO A 131 9.58 5.71 -4.05
CA PRO A 131 8.55 6.71 -4.32
C PRO A 131 7.88 6.55 -5.69
N GLU A 132 8.65 6.27 -6.73
CA GLU A 132 8.16 6.10 -8.10
C GLU A 132 7.28 4.84 -8.24
N GLN A 133 7.64 3.76 -7.53
CA GLN A 133 6.84 2.53 -7.49
C GLN A 133 5.52 2.75 -6.73
N GLY A 134 5.57 3.52 -5.64
CA GLY A 134 4.39 3.90 -4.87
C GLY A 134 3.43 4.79 -5.67
N GLU A 135 3.96 5.75 -6.44
CA GLU A 135 3.17 6.59 -7.34
C GLU A 135 2.49 5.76 -8.43
N PHE A 136 3.25 4.91 -9.14
CA PHE A 136 2.69 3.99 -10.14
C PHE A 136 1.55 3.13 -9.57
N GLN A 137 1.77 2.52 -8.38
CA GLN A 137 0.77 1.67 -7.76
C GLN A 137 -0.48 2.46 -7.32
N SER A 138 -0.30 3.71 -6.91
CA SER A 138 -1.42 4.59 -6.58
C SER A 138 -2.28 4.88 -7.81
N GLU A 139 -1.67 5.16 -8.96
CA GLU A 139 -2.35 5.36 -10.24
C GLU A 139 -3.13 4.10 -10.67
N GLU A 140 -2.51 2.91 -10.59
CA GLU A 140 -3.19 1.64 -10.87
C GLU A 140 -4.39 1.39 -9.95
N SER A 141 -4.35 1.91 -8.73
CA SER A 141 -5.40 1.74 -7.73
C SER A 141 -6.55 2.74 -7.84
N GLU A 142 -6.41 3.86 -8.57
CA GLU A 142 -7.47 4.87 -8.70
C GLU A 142 -8.76 4.28 -9.28
N GLY A 143 -8.66 3.43 -10.31
CA GLY A 143 -9.79 2.71 -10.90
C GLY A 143 -10.16 1.40 -10.18
N HIS A 144 -9.28 0.88 -9.35
CA HIS A 144 -9.37 -0.44 -8.71
C HIS A 144 -8.95 -0.38 -7.23
N PRO A 145 -9.65 0.40 -6.38
CA PRO A 145 -9.34 0.53 -4.97
C PRO A 145 -9.65 -0.76 -4.19
N PHE A 146 -9.25 -0.81 -2.93
CA PHE A 146 -9.68 -1.88 -2.03
C PHE A 146 -11.18 -2.10 -2.08
N PRO A 147 -11.65 -3.35 -2.05
CA PRO A 147 -13.09 -3.65 -1.92
C PRO A 147 -13.66 -2.91 -0.72
N SER A 148 -14.89 -2.42 -0.84
CA SER A 148 -15.59 -1.81 0.29
C SER A 148 -15.65 -2.79 1.47
N ALA A 149 -15.48 -2.28 2.69
CA ALA A 149 -15.70 -3.11 3.87
C ALA A 149 -17.14 -3.62 3.82
N GLY A 150 -17.32 -4.94 3.78
CA GLY A 150 -18.65 -5.56 3.87
C GLY A 150 -19.33 -5.11 5.17
N LYS A 151 -20.60 -4.73 5.05
CA LYS A 151 -21.45 -4.44 6.21
C LYS A 151 -21.74 -5.72 6.96
#